data_c9cb6fb8121b23e363edda7aafe4287c
#
_entry.id   c9cb6fb8121b23e363edda7aafe4287c
#
_cell.length_a   1.000
_cell.length_b   1.000
_cell.length_c   1.000
_cell.angle_alpha   90.00
_cell.angle_beta   90.00
_cell.angle_gamma   90.00
#
_symmetry.space_group_name_H-M   'P 1'
#
loop_
_entity.id
_entity.type
_entity.pdbx_description
1 polymer ?
#
loop_
_entity_poly.entity_id
_entity_poly.type
_entity_poly.pdbx_seq_one_letter_code
_entity_poly.pdbx_strand_id
1 'polypeptide(L)'
;MGQRTMSRVLRGIMAATVCLLAACGGPGSVGVGEKAPAVDTKTLADVDGDLSRITTYRYPDERMYQYSVANALKAGKPVVLEFATPGHCTVCDKQLQMLKGILAKYEKQVVFVHVDQYQNPEAFTAFRVIGDPWTFVIDKNQIVRYKQPGRMLYGELDAVLQRVLAASAG
;
A
#
# COMPACT_ATOMS: atom_id res chain seq x y z
N MET A 1 -68.73 -18.46 -43.81
CA MET A 1 -68.37 -18.91 -42.46
C MET A 1 -66.88 -19.15 -42.46
N GLY A 2 -66.12 -18.26 -41.94
CA GLY A 2 -64.62 -18.32 -41.88
C GLY A 2 -64.14 -17.80 -40.55
N GLN A 3 -63.64 -18.71 -39.73
CA GLN A 3 -63.07 -18.39 -38.44
C GLN A 3 -61.60 -17.88 -38.60
N ARG A 4 -61.35 -16.69 -38.16
CA ARG A 4 -59.98 -16.13 -38.04
C ARG A 4 -59.40 -16.58 -36.76
N THR A 5 -58.39 -17.42 -36.81
CA THR A 5 -57.52 -17.79 -35.68
C THR A 5 -56.48 -16.67 -35.43
N MET A 6 -56.62 -16.01 -34.30
CA MET A 6 -55.68 -14.99 -33.81
C MET A 6 -54.49 -15.65 -33.07
N SER A 7 -53.32 -15.65 -33.72
CA SER A 7 -52.09 -16.15 -33.15
C SER A 7 -51.52 -15.10 -32.17
N ARG A 8 -51.53 -15.42 -30.88
CA ARG A 8 -50.87 -14.59 -29.83
C ARG A 8 -49.38 -14.91 -29.80
N VAL A 9 -48.59 -14.00 -30.28
CA VAL A 9 -47.13 -14.01 -30.10
C VAL A 9 -46.79 -13.62 -28.67
N LEU A 10 -46.38 -14.57 -27.86
CA LEU A 10 -45.90 -14.40 -26.49
C LEU A 10 -44.45 -13.92 -26.54
N ARG A 11 -44.21 -12.64 -26.34
CA ARG A 11 -42.86 -12.08 -26.20
C ARG A 11 -42.33 -12.41 -24.79
N GLY A 12 -41.46 -13.41 -24.70
CA GLY A 12 -40.70 -13.71 -23.50
C GLY A 12 -39.67 -12.62 -23.24
N ILE A 13 -39.84 -11.87 -22.14
CA ILE A 13 -38.83 -10.95 -21.61
C ILE A 13 -37.82 -11.80 -20.86
N MET A 14 -36.66 -11.98 -21.45
CA MET A 14 -35.50 -12.64 -20.80
C MET A 14 -34.86 -11.62 -19.88
N ALA A 15 -35.18 -11.67 -18.61
CA ALA A 15 -34.52 -10.88 -17.60
C ALA A 15 -33.09 -11.40 -17.39
N ALA A 16 -32.09 -10.68 -17.91
CA ALA A 16 -30.69 -10.96 -17.64
C ALA A 16 -30.38 -10.53 -16.20
N THR A 17 -30.30 -11.51 -15.30
CA THR A 17 -29.82 -11.31 -13.94
C THR A 17 -28.30 -11.06 -13.99
N VAL A 18 -27.90 -9.81 -13.92
CA VAL A 18 -26.50 -9.44 -13.73
C VAL A 18 -26.13 -9.80 -12.29
N CYS A 19 -25.47 -10.94 -12.10
CA CYS A 19 -24.78 -11.24 -10.84
C CYS A 19 -23.63 -10.25 -10.66
N LEU A 20 -23.81 -9.21 -9.82
CA LEU A 20 -22.69 -8.47 -9.24
C LEU A 20 -21.90 -9.45 -8.36
N LEU A 21 -20.78 -9.93 -8.86
CA LEU A 21 -19.77 -10.58 -8.05
C LEU A 21 -19.18 -9.50 -7.13
N ALA A 22 -19.78 -9.32 -5.95
CA ALA A 22 -19.13 -8.65 -4.86
C ALA A 22 -17.86 -9.46 -4.54
N ALA A 23 -16.70 -8.93 -4.89
CA ALA A 23 -15.43 -9.47 -4.47
C ALA A 23 -15.40 -9.40 -2.94
N CYS A 24 -15.73 -10.50 -2.29
CA CYS A 24 -15.51 -10.69 -0.86
C CYS A 24 -13.99 -10.67 -0.65
N GLY A 25 -13.43 -9.49 -0.39
CA GLY A 25 -12.11 -9.36 0.16
C GLY A 25 -12.11 -10.08 1.52
N GLY A 26 -11.46 -11.25 1.58
CA GLY A 26 -11.30 -12.01 2.82
C GLY A 26 -10.52 -11.18 3.87
N PRO A 27 -10.45 -11.66 5.14
CA PRO A 27 -9.84 -10.94 6.27
C PRO A 27 -8.31 -10.86 6.20
N GLY A 28 -7.74 -10.66 5.02
CA GLY A 28 -6.31 -10.47 4.80
C GLY A 28 -5.89 -9.00 4.80
N SER A 29 -4.59 -8.74 4.88
CA SER A 29 -4.04 -7.38 4.72
C SER A 29 -4.40 -6.80 3.34
N VAL A 30 -4.29 -5.47 3.22
CA VAL A 30 -4.50 -4.77 1.93
C VAL A 30 -3.76 -5.50 0.82
N GLY A 31 -4.49 -5.83 -0.25
CA GLY A 31 -4.00 -6.66 -1.36
C GLY A 31 -3.45 -5.86 -2.53
N VAL A 32 -2.71 -6.54 -3.40
CA VAL A 32 -2.29 -5.97 -4.68
C VAL A 32 -3.54 -5.67 -5.53
N GLY A 33 -3.60 -4.48 -6.11
CA GLY A 33 -4.76 -3.96 -6.85
C GLY A 33 -5.76 -3.18 -5.99
N GLU A 34 -5.67 -3.25 -4.66
CA GLU A 34 -6.52 -2.47 -3.76
C GLU A 34 -5.96 -1.06 -3.56
N LYS A 35 -6.86 -0.14 -3.24
CA LYS A 35 -6.48 1.22 -2.86
C LYS A 35 -5.87 1.21 -1.46
N ALA A 36 -4.72 1.87 -1.32
CA ALA A 36 -4.06 2.01 -0.04
C ALA A 36 -4.87 2.91 0.92
N PRO A 37 -5.05 2.53 2.19
CA PRO A 37 -5.67 3.38 3.20
C PRO A 37 -4.86 4.65 3.44
N ALA A 38 -5.53 5.80 3.46
CA ALA A 38 -4.91 7.06 3.83
C ALA A 38 -4.98 7.23 5.35
N VAL A 39 -3.85 7.01 6.02
CA VAL A 39 -3.71 7.12 7.48
C VAL A 39 -2.83 8.30 7.82
N ASP A 40 -3.24 9.08 8.78
CA ASP A 40 -2.47 10.25 9.24
C ASP A 40 -1.47 9.81 10.31
N THR A 41 -0.32 9.31 9.88
CA THR A 41 0.77 8.87 10.76
C THR A 41 1.66 10.04 11.15
N LYS A 42 2.38 9.91 12.27
CA LYS A 42 3.32 10.94 12.75
C LYS A 42 4.40 11.24 11.72
N THR A 43 4.73 12.52 11.61
CA THR A 43 5.86 13.03 10.80
C THR A 43 6.93 13.65 11.67
N LEU A 44 8.10 13.92 11.09
CA LEU A 44 9.19 14.61 11.80
C LEU A 44 8.78 16.00 12.32
N ALA A 45 7.90 16.70 11.58
CA ALA A 45 7.37 18.00 11.99
C ALA A 45 6.43 17.89 13.21
N ASP A 46 5.66 16.82 13.35
CA ASP A 46 4.73 16.62 14.48
C ASP A 46 5.45 16.38 15.82
N VAL A 47 6.73 16.11 15.78
CA VAL A 47 7.56 15.79 16.96
C VAL A 47 8.74 16.73 17.12
N ASP A 48 8.72 17.90 16.48
CA ASP A 48 9.76 18.92 16.56
C ASP A 48 11.17 18.39 16.23
N GLY A 49 11.27 17.44 15.31
CA GLY A 49 12.52 16.82 14.87
C GLY A 49 13.00 15.66 15.75
N ASP A 50 12.29 15.31 16.82
CA ASP A 50 12.67 14.21 17.72
C ASP A 50 12.25 12.85 17.17
N LEU A 51 13.14 12.21 16.43
CA LEU A 51 12.92 10.89 15.83
C LEU A 51 12.59 9.78 16.84
N SER A 52 13.02 9.91 18.11
CA SER A 52 12.70 8.91 19.13
C SER A 52 11.21 8.81 19.45
N ARG A 53 10.44 9.84 19.09
CA ARG A 53 8.98 9.91 19.24
C ARG A 53 8.20 9.33 18.05
N ILE A 54 8.91 8.93 16.97
CA ILE A 54 8.31 8.36 15.76
C ILE A 54 8.71 6.90 15.57
N THR A 55 9.91 6.52 15.98
CA THR A 55 10.43 5.18 15.71
C THR A 55 11.32 4.67 16.84
N THR A 56 11.30 3.37 17.04
CA THR A 56 12.24 2.65 17.92
C THR A 56 13.54 2.29 17.19
N TYR A 57 13.68 2.65 15.91
CA TYR A 57 14.89 2.37 15.13
C TYR A 57 16.06 3.23 15.62
N ARG A 58 17.17 2.57 15.94
CA ARG A 58 18.37 3.24 16.49
C ARG A 58 19.09 4.15 15.48
N TYR A 59 18.95 3.90 14.18
CA TYR A 59 19.66 4.61 13.11
C TYR A 59 18.70 5.12 12.03
N PRO A 60 17.68 5.90 12.39
CA PRO A 60 16.66 6.36 11.45
C PRO A 60 17.27 7.28 10.38
N ASP A 61 16.62 7.28 9.22
CA ASP A 61 16.89 8.24 8.14
C ASP A 61 15.71 9.20 8.06
N GLU A 62 15.94 10.47 8.35
CA GLU A 62 14.90 11.51 8.44
C GLU A 62 14.02 11.59 7.20
N ARG A 63 14.53 11.22 6.02
CA ARG A 63 13.80 11.22 4.77
C ARG A 63 12.61 10.26 4.76
N MET A 64 12.61 9.24 5.62
CA MET A 64 11.50 8.27 5.75
C MET A 64 10.37 8.77 6.67
N TYR A 65 10.48 9.97 7.25
CA TYR A 65 9.54 10.52 8.22
C TYR A 65 9.04 11.92 7.85
N GLN A 66 9.29 12.34 6.60
CA GLN A 66 8.85 13.65 6.10
C GLN A 66 7.34 13.69 5.79
N TYR A 67 6.73 12.54 5.56
CA TYR A 67 5.32 12.41 5.16
C TYR A 67 4.58 11.47 6.10
N SER A 68 3.35 11.82 6.47
CA SER A 68 2.37 10.81 6.90
C SER A 68 2.02 9.90 5.72
N VAL A 69 1.47 8.71 5.99
CA VAL A 69 1.00 7.83 4.92
C VAL A 69 -0.03 8.55 4.04
N ALA A 70 -0.97 9.30 4.66
CA ALA A 70 -1.97 10.06 3.92
C ALA A 70 -1.37 11.11 3.00
N ASN A 71 -0.32 11.82 3.45
CA ASN A 71 0.34 12.85 2.66
C ASN A 71 1.26 12.26 1.59
N ALA A 72 1.95 11.16 1.88
CA ALA A 72 2.74 10.42 0.90
C ALA A 72 1.88 9.96 -0.29
N LEU A 73 0.69 9.42 -0.02
CA LEU A 73 -0.24 8.98 -1.07
C LEU A 73 -0.76 10.14 -1.95
N LYS A 74 -0.74 11.36 -1.46
CA LYS A 74 -1.13 12.57 -2.21
C LYS A 74 0.02 13.22 -2.97
N ALA A 75 1.26 12.77 -2.75
CA ALA A 75 2.46 13.40 -3.34
C ALA A 75 2.60 13.21 -4.86
N GLY A 76 1.73 12.42 -5.50
CA GLY A 76 1.76 12.17 -6.94
C GLY A 76 2.94 11.32 -7.41
N LYS A 77 3.62 10.66 -6.49
CA LYS A 77 4.75 9.75 -6.73
C LYS A 77 4.42 8.36 -6.20
N PRO A 78 5.06 7.31 -6.70
CA PRO A 78 5.04 6.02 -6.04
C PRO A 78 5.55 6.11 -4.61
N VAL A 79 5.02 5.25 -3.73
CA VAL A 79 5.37 5.18 -2.31
C VAL A 79 5.91 3.80 -1.96
N VAL A 80 7.03 3.74 -1.29
CA VAL A 80 7.48 2.56 -0.52
C VAL A 80 7.05 2.79 0.91
N LEU A 81 6.13 1.97 1.38
CA LEU A 81 5.64 2.00 2.75
C LEU A 81 6.13 0.76 3.48
N GLU A 82 6.91 0.96 4.52
CA GLU A 82 7.52 -0.08 5.33
C GLU A 82 6.91 -0.11 6.73
N PHE A 83 6.30 -1.22 7.07
CA PHE A 83 5.86 -1.53 8.44
C PHE A 83 6.94 -2.32 9.14
N ALA A 84 7.56 -1.74 10.15
CA ALA A 84 8.65 -2.37 10.90
C ALA A 84 8.71 -1.85 12.33
N THR A 85 8.99 -2.74 13.30
CA THR A 85 9.11 -2.39 14.72
C THR A 85 10.51 -2.81 15.22
N PRO A 86 11.57 -2.06 14.88
CA PRO A 86 12.94 -2.49 15.07
C PRO A 86 13.34 -2.71 16.54
N GLY A 87 12.69 -2.05 17.48
CA GLY A 87 13.00 -2.23 18.92
C GLY A 87 12.89 -3.68 19.43
N HIS A 88 12.18 -4.56 18.72
CA HIS A 88 11.98 -5.97 19.05
C HIS A 88 12.28 -6.93 17.90
N CYS A 89 12.69 -6.41 16.74
CA CYS A 89 12.76 -7.18 15.51
C CYS A 89 14.09 -6.94 14.79
N THR A 90 15.04 -7.85 14.99
CA THR A 90 16.37 -7.78 14.31
C THR A 90 16.25 -7.84 12.79
N VAL A 91 15.21 -8.50 12.27
CA VAL A 91 14.96 -8.56 10.82
C VAL A 91 14.48 -7.20 10.33
N CYS A 92 13.72 -6.46 11.14
CA CYS A 92 13.28 -5.10 10.84
C CYS A 92 14.47 -4.14 10.75
N ASP A 93 15.45 -4.24 11.66
CA ASP A 93 16.69 -3.46 11.59
C ASP A 93 17.42 -3.65 10.26
N LYS A 94 17.58 -4.91 9.85
CA LYS A 94 18.24 -5.24 8.57
C LYS A 94 17.43 -4.74 7.35
N GLN A 95 16.13 -4.80 7.45
CA GLN A 95 15.23 -4.28 6.41
C GLN A 95 15.38 -2.77 6.26
N LEU A 96 15.30 -2.03 7.37
CA LEU A 96 15.45 -0.56 7.36
C LEU A 96 16.84 -0.13 6.90
N GLN A 97 17.89 -0.88 7.28
CA GLN A 97 19.26 -0.62 6.80
C GLN A 97 19.33 -0.78 5.27
N MET A 98 18.72 -1.80 4.71
CA MET A 98 18.64 -2.01 3.25
C MET A 98 17.86 -0.88 2.56
N LEU A 99 16.73 -0.44 3.16
CA LEU A 99 15.90 0.64 2.62
C LEU A 99 16.64 1.97 2.52
N LYS A 100 17.54 2.29 3.44
CA LYS A 100 18.38 3.50 3.34
C LYS A 100 19.22 3.53 2.07
N GLY A 101 19.75 2.38 1.66
CA GLY A 101 20.53 2.27 0.43
C GLY A 101 19.68 2.48 -0.82
N ILE A 102 18.48 1.90 -0.86
CA ILE A 102 17.61 2.03 -2.02
C ILE A 102 16.92 3.40 -2.08
N LEU A 103 16.61 3.99 -0.92
CA LEU A 103 16.11 5.36 -0.81
C LEU A 103 17.08 6.35 -1.47
N ALA A 104 18.38 6.24 -1.19
CA ALA A 104 19.39 7.11 -1.79
C ALA A 104 19.37 7.07 -3.34
N LYS A 105 19.02 5.92 -3.94
CA LYS A 105 18.89 5.78 -5.39
C LYS A 105 17.62 6.42 -5.95
N TYR A 106 16.50 6.34 -5.20
CA TYR A 106 15.16 6.66 -5.71
C TYR A 106 14.49 7.89 -5.09
N GLU A 107 15.14 8.62 -4.16
CA GLU A 107 14.53 9.72 -3.39
C GLU A 107 13.85 10.81 -4.22
N LYS A 108 14.32 11.05 -5.47
CA LYS A 108 13.71 12.04 -6.37
C LYS A 108 12.42 11.56 -7.02
N GLN A 109 12.21 10.25 -7.12
CA GLN A 109 11.14 9.63 -7.88
C GLN A 109 10.11 8.91 -7.01
N VAL A 110 10.49 8.50 -5.80
CA VAL A 110 9.70 7.65 -4.90
C VAL A 110 9.71 8.26 -3.51
N VAL A 111 8.56 8.27 -2.85
CA VAL A 111 8.44 8.63 -1.43
C VAL A 111 8.64 7.37 -0.60
N PHE A 112 9.45 7.47 0.45
CA PHE A 112 9.66 6.38 1.41
C PHE A 112 9.06 6.77 2.75
N VAL A 113 8.25 5.88 3.33
CA VAL A 113 7.63 6.06 4.65
C VAL A 113 7.88 4.82 5.49
N HIS A 114 8.45 5.00 6.66
CA HIS A 114 8.55 3.95 7.67
C HIS A 114 7.51 4.16 8.77
N VAL A 115 6.80 3.09 9.12
CA VAL A 115 5.77 3.06 10.16
C VAL A 115 6.16 2.07 11.25
N ASP A 116 6.38 2.60 12.45
CA ASP A 116 6.66 1.83 13.67
C ASP A 116 5.33 1.59 14.42
N GLN A 117 5.06 0.34 14.81
CA GLN A 117 3.80 -0.07 15.43
C GLN A 117 3.54 0.66 16.76
N TYR A 118 4.58 0.90 17.57
CA TYR A 118 4.43 1.57 18.86
C TYR A 118 4.01 3.03 18.73
N GLN A 119 4.36 3.65 17.61
CA GLN A 119 4.09 5.06 17.38
C GLN A 119 2.85 5.32 16.51
N ASN A 120 2.45 4.33 15.69
CA ASN A 120 1.35 4.44 14.75
C ASN A 120 0.56 3.11 14.63
N PRO A 121 -0.04 2.59 15.72
CA PRO A 121 -0.75 1.30 15.70
C PRO A 121 -1.98 1.30 14.78
N GLU A 122 -2.59 2.46 14.58
CA GLU A 122 -3.74 2.65 13.69
C GLU A 122 -3.39 2.35 12.22
N ALA A 123 -2.16 2.62 11.79
CA ALA A 123 -1.71 2.30 10.44
C ALA A 123 -1.60 0.77 10.24
N PHE A 124 -1.07 0.04 11.22
CA PHE A 124 -1.05 -1.43 11.20
C PHE A 124 -2.46 -1.99 11.11
N THR A 125 -3.41 -1.42 11.86
CA THR A 125 -4.83 -1.80 11.81
C THR A 125 -5.44 -1.52 10.44
N ALA A 126 -5.25 -0.32 9.90
CA ALA A 126 -5.83 0.10 8.62
C ALA A 126 -5.33 -0.75 7.45
N PHE A 127 -4.03 -1.08 7.41
CA PHE A 127 -3.43 -1.97 6.41
C PHE A 127 -3.61 -3.45 6.75
N ARG A 128 -4.16 -3.76 7.93
CA ARG A 128 -4.33 -5.14 8.44
C ARG A 128 -2.99 -5.90 8.43
N VAL A 129 -1.93 -5.24 8.85
CA VAL A 129 -0.60 -5.82 9.01
C VAL A 129 -0.57 -6.58 10.33
N ILE A 130 -0.29 -7.89 10.28
CA ILE A 130 -0.30 -8.80 11.43
C ILE A 130 1.10 -9.24 11.87
N GLY A 131 2.13 -8.67 11.26
CA GLY A 131 3.53 -8.94 11.59
C GLY A 131 4.44 -7.96 10.86
N ASP A 132 5.72 -7.98 11.17
CA ASP A 132 6.72 -7.09 10.58
C ASP A 132 8.08 -7.81 10.40
N PRO A 133 8.91 -7.36 9.45
CA PRO A 133 8.66 -6.25 8.53
C PRO A 133 7.68 -6.62 7.39
N TRP A 134 6.91 -5.63 6.89
CA TRP A 134 6.11 -5.74 5.68
C TRP A 134 6.32 -4.52 4.79
N THR A 135 6.66 -4.77 3.52
CA THR A 135 6.85 -3.73 2.51
C THR A 135 5.65 -3.66 1.57
N PHE A 136 5.11 -2.47 1.36
CA PHE A 136 4.14 -2.18 0.30
C PHE A 136 4.77 -1.22 -0.70
N VAL A 137 4.57 -1.47 -2.01
CA VAL A 137 4.86 -0.51 -3.06
C VAL A 137 3.55 -0.07 -3.68
N ILE A 138 3.28 1.22 -3.60
CA ILE A 138 2.02 1.85 -3.98
C ILE A 138 2.31 2.81 -5.14
N ASP A 139 1.48 2.83 -6.19
CA ASP A 139 1.68 3.72 -7.33
C ASP A 139 1.15 5.15 -7.07
N LYS A 140 1.39 6.05 -8.04
CA LYS A 140 0.92 7.44 -8.00
C LYS A 140 -0.61 7.58 -7.92
N ASN A 141 -1.36 6.53 -8.26
CA ASN A 141 -2.83 6.46 -8.18
C ASN A 141 -3.31 5.86 -6.84
N GLN A 142 -2.40 5.66 -5.89
CA GLN A 142 -2.68 5.10 -4.56
C GLN A 142 -3.06 3.61 -4.59
N ILE A 143 -2.73 2.88 -5.65
CA ILE A 143 -3.01 1.45 -5.78
C ILE A 143 -1.77 0.65 -5.36
N VAL A 144 -1.97 -0.34 -4.50
CA VAL A 144 -0.92 -1.29 -4.10
C VAL A 144 -0.50 -2.11 -5.32
N ARG A 145 0.75 -2.01 -5.72
CA ARG A 145 1.33 -2.74 -6.87
C ARG A 145 2.18 -3.92 -6.45
N TYR A 146 2.67 -3.88 -5.24
CA TYR A 146 3.44 -4.98 -4.66
C TYR A 146 3.30 -4.99 -3.15
N LYS A 147 3.34 -6.19 -2.57
CA LYS A 147 3.32 -6.41 -1.13
C LYS A 147 4.23 -7.59 -0.79
N GLN A 148 5.10 -7.41 0.19
CA GLN A 148 5.99 -8.44 0.69
C GLN A 148 5.89 -8.54 2.21
N PRO A 149 5.26 -9.59 2.75
CA PRO A 149 5.42 -9.98 4.14
C PRO A 149 6.83 -10.51 4.38
N GLY A 150 7.45 -10.11 5.49
CA GLY A 150 8.81 -10.50 5.82
C GLY A 150 9.87 -9.67 5.07
N ARG A 151 11.12 -10.09 5.24
CA ARG A 151 12.27 -9.39 4.68
C ARG A 151 12.27 -9.41 3.15
N MET A 152 12.58 -8.25 2.58
CA MET A 152 12.80 -8.06 1.15
C MET A 152 14.29 -7.75 0.88
N LEU A 153 14.85 -8.25 -0.21
CA LEU A 153 16.23 -7.96 -0.61
C LEU A 153 16.30 -6.69 -1.47
N TYR A 154 17.48 -6.06 -1.50
CA TYR A 154 17.71 -4.85 -2.29
C TYR A 154 17.33 -5.03 -3.77
N GLY A 155 17.81 -6.10 -4.42
CA GLY A 155 17.53 -6.35 -5.84
C GLY A 155 16.06 -6.66 -6.13
N GLU A 156 15.34 -7.23 -5.18
CA GLU A 156 13.90 -7.49 -5.31
C GLU A 156 13.11 -6.18 -5.33
N LEU A 157 13.38 -5.29 -4.37
CA LEU A 157 12.71 -3.98 -4.31
C LEU A 157 13.12 -3.09 -5.49
N ASP A 158 14.40 -3.12 -5.87
CA ASP A 158 14.90 -2.40 -7.05
C ASP A 158 14.13 -2.79 -8.31
N ALA A 159 13.96 -4.09 -8.56
CA ALA A 159 13.21 -4.59 -9.71
C ALA A 159 11.72 -4.22 -9.67
N VAL A 160 11.11 -4.21 -8.48
CA VAL A 160 9.72 -3.76 -8.29
C VAL A 160 9.59 -2.28 -8.62
N LEU A 161 10.48 -1.44 -8.10
CA LEU A 161 10.45 0.02 -8.31
C LEU A 161 10.63 0.37 -9.78
N GLN A 162 11.55 -0.29 -10.48
CA GLN A 162 11.74 -0.08 -11.93
C GLN A 162 10.45 -0.36 -12.71
N ARG A 163 9.73 -1.46 -12.39
CA ARG A 163 8.45 -1.77 -13.06
C ARG A 163 7.36 -0.74 -12.75
N VAL A 164 7.24 -0.32 -11.48
CA VAL A 164 6.22 0.65 -11.07
C VAL A 164 6.49 2.04 -11.69
N LEU A 165 7.74 2.46 -11.75
CA LEU A 165 8.13 3.73 -12.37
C LEU A 165 7.89 3.71 -13.88
N ALA A 166 8.25 2.62 -14.58
CA ALA A 166 7.99 2.47 -16.00
C ALA A 166 6.48 2.54 -16.33
N ALA A 167 5.66 1.86 -15.53
CA ALA A 167 4.19 1.92 -15.68
C ALA A 167 3.58 3.28 -15.34
N SER A 168 4.29 4.13 -14.60
CA SER A 168 3.84 5.47 -14.21
C SER A 168 4.21 6.55 -15.23
N ALA A 169 5.10 6.25 -16.16
CA ALA A 169 5.61 7.18 -17.18
C ALA A 169 4.74 7.23 -18.46
N GLY A 170 3.87 6.25 -18.66
CA GLY A 170 2.90 6.16 -19.75
C GLY A 170 1.50 6.53 -19.28
#